data_267ddf31f3ec6ba1e395c97a5ed0f2c0
#
_entry.id   267ddf31f3ec6ba1e395c97a5ed0f2c0
#
_cell.length_a   1.000
_cell.length_b   1.000
_cell.length_c   1.000
_cell.angle_alpha   90.00
_cell.angle_beta   90.00
_cell.angle_gamma   90.00
#
_symmetry.space_group_name_H-M   'P 1'
#
loop_
_entity.id
_entity.type
_entity.pdbx_description
1 polymer ?
#
loop_
_entity_poly.entity_id
_entity_poly.type
_entity_poly.pdbx_seq_one_letter_code
_entity_poly.pdbx_strand_id
1 'polypeptide(L)'
;KRAQNFIAVPELLAWTIVAVFISFFFDKGISKVADITPKISFANEDQTIPTPTLSVLDTKDISYQYGIQHFSHSFQKGIIYGISAPSGKGKTTLLNLIGGILLPTEGEIHPTRHFGIATIFQQPQLLPHLTAEENMILPLSSFLTEEKARRIAQKHLQEMEMEPFGNRYPKELSYGQQQRIAIARALAYPSPLLLMDEPFKGLDEALSHRIIERIREKQMKEERIILFTSHNPDEIRLLADEVIYL
;
A
#
# COMPACT_ATOMS: atom_id res chain seq x y z
N LYS A 1 -23.00 -29.17 -19.91
CA LYS A 1 -22.63 -29.05 -18.48
C LYS A 1 -21.21 -28.48 -18.44
N ARG A 2 -21.07 -27.16 -18.42
CA ARG A 2 -19.79 -26.47 -18.14
C ARG A 2 -19.83 -26.08 -16.67
N ALA A 3 -18.95 -26.69 -15.86
CA ALA A 3 -18.71 -26.26 -14.50
C ALA A 3 -18.02 -24.88 -14.56
N GLN A 4 -18.69 -23.86 -14.01
CA GLN A 4 -18.07 -22.57 -13.74
C GLN A 4 -17.19 -22.76 -12.51
N ASN A 5 -15.89 -22.80 -12.69
CA ASN A 5 -14.93 -22.66 -11.60
C ASN A 5 -14.99 -21.22 -11.10
N PHE A 6 -15.74 -20.96 -10.06
CA PHE A 6 -15.59 -19.77 -9.25
C PHE A 6 -14.26 -19.89 -8.51
N ILE A 7 -13.26 -19.14 -8.97
CA ILE A 7 -12.03 -18.94 -8.21
C ILE A 7 -12.42 -18.07 -7.00
N ALA A 8 -12.35 -18.64 -5.82
CA ALA A 8 -12.52 -17.92 -4.58
C ALA A 8 -11.38 -16.88 -4.49
N VAL A 9 -11.72 -15.60 -4.62
CA VAL A 9 -10.81 -14.49 -4.37
C VAL A 9 -10.46 -14.52 -2.89
N PRO A 10 -9.17 -14.61 -2.50
CA PRO A 10 -8.80 -14.63 -1.09
C PRO A 10 -9.30 -13.36 -0.38
N GLU A 11 -9.89 -13.52 0.79
CA GLU A 11 -10.60 -12.46 1.54
C GLU A 11 -9.77 -11.18 1.80
N LEU A 12 -8.45 -11.26 1.85
CA LEU A 12 -7.54 -10.13 2.05
C LEU A 12 -7.33 -9.25 0.80
N LEU A 13 -7.51 -9.80 -0.40
CA LEU A 13 -7.54 -9.02 -1.66
C LEU A 13 -8.84 -8.21 -1.79
N ALA A 14 -9.92 -8.69 -1.15
CA ALA A 14 -11.20 -8.01 -1.16
C ALA A 14 -11.10 -6.58 -0.60
N TRP A 15 -10.29 -6.33 0.41
CA TRP A 15 -10.27 -5.03 1.09
C TRP A 15 -9.50 -3.94 0.36
N THR A 16 -8.43 -4.24 -0.38
CA THR A 16 -7.76 -3.25 -1.25
C THR A 16 -8.63 -2.95 -2.47
N ILE A 17 -9.28 -3.97 -3.02
CA ILE A 17 -10.24 -3.85 -4.12
C ILE A 17 -11.56 -3.25 -3.62
N VAL A 18 -12.05 -3.62 -2.44
CA VAL A 18 -13.26 -3.07 -1.82
C VAL A 18 -13.12 -1.57 -1.53
N ALA A 19 -11.96 -1.07 -1.13
CA ALA A 19 -11.74 0.38 -0.98
C ALA A 19 -11.89 1.13 -2.32
N VAL A 20 -11.44 0.53 -3.43
CA VAL A 20 -11.62 1.10 -4.79
C VAL A 20 -13.05 0.85 -5.30
N PHE A 21 -13.64 -0.33 -5.04
CA PHE A 21 -15.00 -0.67 -5.48
C PHE A 21 -16.09 0.05 -4.65
N ILE A 22 -15.89 0.27 -3.36
CA ILE A 22 -16.84 1.05 -2.53
C ILE A 22 -16.97 2.47 -3.08
N SER A 23 -15.88 3.10 -3.51
CA SER A 23 -15.94 4.42 -4.17
C SER A 23 -16.79 4.39 -5.45
N PHE A 24 -16.73 3.30 -6.22
CA PHE A 24 -17.47 3.16 -7.49
C PHE A 24 -18.95 2.82 -7.29
N PHE A 25 -19.34 2.12 -6.20
CA PHE A 25 -20.73 1.75 -5.92
C PHE A 25 -21.49 2.81 -5.13
N PHE A 26 -20.84 3.64 -4.30
CA PHE A 26 -21.52 4.72 -3.58
C PHE A 26 -21.98 5.84 -4.51
N ASP A 27 -21.32 6.05 -5.63
CA ASP A 27 -21.74 7.01 -6.65
C ASP A 27 -23.09 6.58 -7.35
N LYS A 28 -23.54 5.35 -7.09
CA LYS A 28 -24.81 4.78 -7.61
C LYS A 28 -25.91 4.57 -6.55
N GLY A 29 -25.80 5.18 -5.37
CA GLY A 29 -26.92 5.28 -4.42
C GLY A 29 -27.34 3.97 -3.74
N ILE A 30 -26.46 2.99 -3.53
CA ILE A 30 -26.77 1.72 -2.84
C ILE A 30 -26.45 1.84 -1.35
N SER A 31 -27.48 2.05 -0.53
CA SER A 31 -27.39 2.28 0.93
C SER A 31 -27.37 1.01 1.80
N LYS A 32 -26.94 -0.16 1.32
CA LYS A 32 -26.91 -1.40 2.09
C LYS A 32 -25.56 -2.12 1.98
N VAL A 33 -24.54 -1.61 2.68
CA VAL A 33 -23.25 -2.29 2.87
C VAL A 33 -23.06 -2.76 4.34
N ALA A 34 -24.00 -2.48 5.24
CA ALA A 34 -23.88 -2.77 6.67
C ALA A 34 -23.87 -4.27 7.05
N ASP A 35 -24.23 -5.17 6.15
CA ASP A 35 -24.45 -6.61 6.48
C ASP A 35 -23.36 -7.57 5.96
N ILE A 36 -22.24 -7.07 5.40
CA ILE A 36 -21.20 -7.94 4.81
C ILE A 36 -19.88 -7.88 5.60
N THR A 37 -19.91 -7.50 6.86
CA THR A 37 -18.71 -7.63 7.71
C THR A 37 -18.68 -9.01 8.36
N PRO A 38 -17.66 -9.87 8.05
CA PRO A 38 -17.49 -11.09 8.82
C PRO A 38 -17.22 -10.72 10.27
N LYS A 39 -18.00 -11.25 11.21
CA LYS A 39 -17.76 -11.14 12.64
C LYS A 39 -16.51 -11.96 12.98
N ILE A 40 -15.33 -11.31 12.93
CA ILE A 40 -14.11 -11.91 13.44
C ILE A 40 -14.14 -11.76 14.96
N SER A 41 -14.18 -12.87 15.68
CA SER A 41 -14.10 -12.90 17.15
C SER A 41 -12.68 -12.53 17.58
N PHE A 42 -12.53 -11.40 18.24
CA PHE A 42 -11.23 -10.93 18.76
C PHE A 42 -10.94 -11.62 20.10
N ALA A 43 -9.85 -12.36 20.16
CA ALA A 43 -9.29 -12.89 21.40
C ALA A 43 -8.23 -11.91 21.93
N ASN A 44 -8.39 -11.54 23.22
CA ASN A 44 -7.43 -10.91 24.14
C ASN A 44 -6.82 -9.54 23.79
N GLU A 45 -6.91 -8.64 24.78
CA GLU A 45 -6.58 -7.22 24.76
C GLU A 45 -5.09 -6.86 24.59
N ASP A 46 -4.18 -7.83 24.55
CA ASP A 46 -2.73 -7.58 24.67
C ASP A 46 -1.88 -8.12 23.49
N GLN A 47 -2.53 -8.48 22.37
CA GLN A 47 -1.78 -8.99 21.22
C GLN A 47 -1.27 -7.85 20.35
N THR A 48 0.06 -7.78 20.22
CA THR A 48 0.74 -7.11 19.11
C THR A 48 0.16 -7.64 17.80
N ILE A 49 -0.16 -6.74 16.85
CA ILE A 49 -0.68 -7.13 15.54
C ILE A 49 0.32 -8.09 14.91
N PRO A 50 -0.05 -9.35 14.63
CA PRO A 50 0.86 -10.26 13.97
C PRO A 50 1.09 -9.74 12.54
N THR A 51 2.26 -9.19 12.29
CA THR A 51 2.68 -8.86 10.92
C THR A 51 3.00 -10.17 10.21
N PRO A 52 2.29 -10.52 9.12
CA PRO A 52 2.65 -11.69 8.34
C PRO A 52 4.11 -11.59 7.92
N THR A 53 4.86 -12.69 8.00
CA THR A 53 6.27 -12.70 7.61
C THR A 53 6.40 -13.11 6.16
N LEU A 54 7.07 -12.28 5.36
CA LEU A 54 7.47 -12.56 4.00
C LEU A 54 8.99 -12.45 3.94
N SER A 55 9.69 -13.56 3.84
CA SER A 55 11.17 -13.58 3.82
C SER A 55 11.71 -13.21 2.44
N VAL A 56 11.04 -13.68 1.39
CA VAL A 56 11.46 -13.50 -0.02
C VAL A 56 10.20 -13.38 -0.89
N LEU A 57 10.27 -12.50 -1.88
CA LEU A 57 9.31 -12.41 -2.97
C LEU A 57 10.08 -12.59 -4.29
N ASP A 58 9.78 -13.66 -5.00
CA ASP A 58 10.41 -13.99 -6.28
C ASP A 58 9.48 -13.67 -7.45
N THR A 59 10.03 -13.03 -8.47
CA THR A 59 9.44 -12.92 -9.80
C THR A 59 10.26 -13.78 -10.75
N LYS A 60 9.60 -14.65 -11.54
CA LYS A 60 10.25 -15.56 -12.48
C LYS A 60 9.70 -15.34 -13.87
N ASP A 61 10.52 -14.75 -14.70
CA ASP A 61 10.27 -14.55 -16.14
C ASP A 61 8.93 -13.86 -16.43
N ILE A 62 8.55 -12.90 -15.57
CA ILE A 62 7.26 -12.22 -15.73
C ILE A 62 7.28 -11.27 -16.93
N SER A 63 6.22 -11.36 -17.73
CA SER A 63 5.99 -10.45 -18.85
C SER A 63 4.58 -9.88 -18.79
N TYR A 64 4.42 -8.63 -19.25
CA TYR A 64 3.12 -7.97 -19.37
C TYR A 64 3.12 -6.94 -20.49
N GLN A 65 2.38 -7.23 -21.56
CA GLN A 65 2.28 -6.37 -22.75
C GLN A 65 3.65 -5.87 -23.24
N TYR A 66 3.81 -4.55 -23.47
CA TYR A 66 5.06 -3.95 -23.95
C TYR A 66 5.94 -3.36 -22.83
N GLY A 67 5.42 -3.34 -21.60
CA GLY A 67 6.10 -2.60 -20.51
C GLY A 67 7.10 -3.44 -19.71
N ILE A 68 6.77 -4.70 -19.46
CA ILE A 68 7.62 -5.63 -18.71
C ILE A 68 7.85 -6.86 -19.57
N GLN A 69 9.12 -7.23 -19.77
CA GLN A 69 9.54 -8.38 -20.59
C GLN A 69 10.58 -9.20 -19.84
N HIS A 70 10.28 -10.47 -19.62
CA HIS A 70 11.20 -11.44 -19.04
C HIS A 70 11.88 -10.99 -17.74
N PHE A 71 11.13 -10.28 -16.88
CA PHE A 71 11.67 -9.74 -15.63
C PHE A 71 11.72 -10.84 -14.56
N SER A 72 12.92 -11.04 -14.00
CA SER A 72 13.17 -11.96 -12.89
C SER A 72 13.97 -11.26 -11.80
N HIS A 73 13.50 -11.31 -10.57
CA HIS A 73 14.20 -10.76 -9.41
C HIS A 73 13.75 -11.44 -8.12
N SER A 74 14.63 -11.46 -7.12
CA SER A 74 14.36 -12.01 -5.78
C SER A 74 14.45 -10.89 -4.76
N PHE A 75 13.30 -10.44 -4.25
CA PHE A 75 13.20 -9.35 -3.27
C PHE A 75 13.31 -9.92 -1.85
N GLN A 76 14.29 -9.45 -1.08
CA GLN A 76 14.58 -9.94 0.25
C GLN A 76 13.93 -9.08 1.34
N LYS A 77 13.51 -9.72 2.42
CA LYS A 77 13.04 -9.06 3.64
C LYS A 77 14.08 -8.07 4.16
N GLY A 78 13.64 -6.92 4.61
CA GLY A 78 14.49 -5.88 5.19
C GLY A 78 15.12 -4.93 4.18
N ILE A 79 15.02 -5.21 2.88
CA ILE A 79 15.64 -4.42 1.81
C ILE A 79 14.63 -3.44 1.19
N ILE A 80 15.09 -2.23 0.90
CA ILE A 80 14.34 -1.20 0.17
C ILE A 80 14.87 -1.13 -1.26
N TYR A 81 14.03 -1.48 -2.22
CA TYR A 81 14.33 -1.50 -3.65
C TYR A 81 13.81 -0.24 -4.34
N GLY A 82 14.71 0.56 -4.90
CA GLY A 82 14.37 1.67 -5.78
C GLY A 82 14.25 1.20 -7.23
N ILE A 83 13.14 1.45 -7.89
CA ILE A 83 12.94 1.09 -9.30
C ILE A 83 13.18 2.32 -10.15
N SER A 84 14.22 2.29 -10.97
CA SER A 84 14.63 3.37 -11.86
C SER A 84 14.43 2.97 -13.32
N ALA A 85 13.73 3.81 -14.05
CA ALA A 85 13.56 3.67 -15.50
C ALA A 85 13.05 4.98 -16.10
N PRO A 86 13.25 5.22 -17.41
CA PRO A 86 12.59 6.31 -18.12
C PRO A 86 11.07 6.25 -17.99
N SER A 87 10.39 7.39 -18.22
CA SER A 87 8.92 7.42 -18.20
C SER A 87 8.34 6.44 -19.22
N GLY A 88 7.24 5.77 -18.85
CA GLY A 88 6.57 4.79 -19.73
C GLY A 88 7.23 3.41 -19.81
N LYS A 89 8.34 3.17 -19.12
CA LYS A 89 9.07 1.88 -19.13
C LYS A 89 8.55 0.83 -18.16
N GLY A 90 7.31 0.96 -17.66
CA GLY A 90 6.68 -0.12 -16.90
C GLY A 90 6.87 -0.09 -15.38
N LYS A 91 7.44 0.96 -14.76
CA LYS A 91 7.61 1.05 -13.30
C LYS A 91 6.31 0.79 -12.53
N THR A 92 5.26 1.56 -12.81
CA THR A 92 3.91 1.37 -12.23
C THR A 92 3.34 -0.01 -12.57
N THR A 93 3.59 -0.50 -13.80
CA THR A 93 3.15 -1.83 -14.23
C THR A 93 3.79 -2.92 -13.38
N LEU A 94 5.11 -2.84 -13.12
CA LEU A 94 5.82 -3.79 -12.27
C LEU A 94 5.26 -3.79 -10.85
N LEU A 95 5.05 -2.61 -10.24
CA LEU A 95 4.42 -2.51 -8.92
C LEU A 95 3.02 -3.12 -8.91
N ASN A 96 2.21 -2.88 -9.94
CA ASN A 96 0.85 -3.43 -10.05
C ASN A 96 0.86 -4.95 -10.24
N LEU A 97 1.82 -5.51 -10.97
CA LEU A 97 2.01 -6.96 -11.10
C LEU A 97 2.39 -7.57 -9.74
N ILE A 98 3.40 -7.02 -9.08
CA ILE A 98 3.83 -7.46 -7.75
C ILE A 98 2.69 -7.26 -6.74
N GLY A 99 1.97 -6.16 -6.79
CA GLY A 99 0.79 -5.84 -5.97
C GLY A 99 -0.44 -6.68 -6.28
N GLY A 100 -0.48 -7.38 -7.43
CA GLY A 100 -1.58 -8.23 -7.87
C GLY A 100 -2.80 -7.51 -8.38
N ILE A 101 -2.65 -6.26 -8.65
CA ILE A 101 -3.65 -5.47 -9.36
C ILE A 101 -3.71 -5.92 -10.84
N LEU A 102 -2.54 -6.29 -11.38
CA LEU A 102 -2.41 -6.91 -12.70
C LEU A 102 -1.89 -8.35 -12.54
N LEU A 103 -2.25 -9.21 -13.49
CA LEU A 103 -1.70 -10.55 -13.61
C LEU A 103 -0.68 -10.58 -14.74
N PRO A 104 0.50 -11.20 -14.57
CA PRO A 104 1.45 -11.35 -15.65
C PRO A 104 0.83 -12.18 -16.78
N THR A 105 1.17 -11.86 -18.03
CA THR A 105 0.79 -12.67 -19.21
C THR A 105 1.63 -13.93 -19.33
N GLU A 106 2.86 -13.87 -18.84
CA GLU A 106 3.81 -14.99 -18.78
C GLU A 106 4.60 -14.90 -17.48
N GLY A 107 5.14 -16.05 -17.03
CA GLY A 107 5.89 -16.14 -15.80
C GLY A 107 5.02 -16.18 -14.53
N GLU A 108 5.68 -16.14 -13.40
CA GLU A 108 5.00 -16.30 -12.09
C GLU A 108 5.64 -15.47 -10.99
N ILE A 109 4.84 -15.19 -9.93
CA ILE A 109 5.28 -14.46 -8.73
C ILE A 109 5.05 -15.36 -7.52
N HIS A 110 6.09 -15.59 -6.73
CA HIS A 110 6.06 -16.41 -5.52
C HIS A 110 6.48 -15.63 -4.26
N PRO A 111 5.90 -15.93 -3.09
CA PRO A 111 4.78 -16.85 -2.89
C PRO A 111 3.49 -16.33 -3.51
N THR A 112 2.65 -17.28 -3.92
CA THR A 112 1.25 -16.96 -4.26
C THR A 112 0.60 -16.30 -3.05
N ARG A 113 -0.02 -15.15 -3.25
CA ARG A 113 -0.38 -14.18 -2.22
C ARG A 113 -1.31 -14.72 -1.16
N HIS A 114 -0.83 -14.77 0.08
CA HIS A 114 -1.61 -14.99 1.29
C HIS A 114 -1.21 -14.01 2.40
N PHE A 115 -0.70 -12.80 2.04
CA PHE A 115 -0.25 -11.77 2.97
C PHE A 115 -0.79 -10.39 2.55
N GLY A 116 -0.93 -9.50 3.52
CA GLY A 116 -1.34 -8.12 3.26
C GLY A 116 -0.28 -7.35 2.49
N ILE A 117 -0.73 -6.46 1.61
CA ILE A 117 0.13 -5.55 0.85
C ILE A 117 -0.32 -4.13 1.15
N ALA A 118 0.60 -3.27 1.59
CA ALA A 118 0.36 -1.84 1.66
C ALA A 118 0.80 -1.19 0.35
N THR A 119 -0.04 -0.31 -0.20
CA THR A 119 0.27 0.37 -1.45
C THR A 119 0.04 1.87 -1.33
N ILE A 120 1.03 2.64 -1.78
CA ILE A 120 0.92 4.07 -2.05
C ILE A 120 0.89 4.22 -3.57
N PHE A 121 -0.24 4.68 -4.09
CA PHE A 121 -0.41 4.94 -5.52
C PHE A 121 0.10 6.32 -5.89
N GLN A 122 0.39 6.54 -7.16
CA GLN A 122 0.79 7.84 -7.70
C GLN A 122 -0.21 8.97 -7.37
N GLN A 123 -1.49 8.62 -7.25
CA GLN A 123 -2.53 9.49 -6.68
C GLN A 123 -2.91 8.98 -5.29
N PRO A 124 -3.19 9.86 -4.31
CA PRO A 124 -3.39 9.48 -2.90
C PRO A 124 -4.47 8.43 -2.62
N GLN A 125 -5.45 8.26 -3.51
CA GLN A 125 -6.55 7.28 -3.38
C GLN A 125 -7.19 7.28 -1.99
N LEU A 126 -7.53 8.48 -1.48
CA LEU A 126 -8.33 8.63 -0.27
C LEU A 126 -9.81 8.50 -0.59
N LEU A 127 -10.56 7.89 0.34
CA LEU A 127 -12.00 7.78 0.24
C LEU A 127 -12.63 9.18 0.48
N PRO A 128 -13.34 9.76 -0.49
CA PRO A 128 -13.73 11.17 -0.46
C PRO A 128 -14.79 11.51 0.60
N HIS A 129 -15.52 10.50 1.08
CA HIS A 129 -16.59 10.62 2.08
C HIS A 129 -16.11 10.32 3.52
N LEU A 130 -14.85 9.99 3.69
CA LEU A 130 -14.21 9.77 4.98
C LEU A 130 -13.22 10.91 5.26
N THR A 131 -13.10 11.30 6.53
CA THR A 131 -12.06 12.23 6.99
C THR A 131 -10.66 11.63 6.83
N ALA A 132 -9.61 12.42 7.03
CA ALA A 132 -8.23 11.93 7.01
C ALA A 132 -8.01 10.82 8.05
N GLU A 133 -8.49 11.00 9.27
CA GLU A 133 -8.37 10.02 10.34
C GLU A 133 -9.17 8.74 10.03
N GLU A 134 -10.41 8.86 9.53
CA GLU A 134 -11.23 7.71 9.15
C GLU A 134 -10.64 6.91 7.98
N ASN A 135 -10.00 7.59 7.01
CA ASN A 135 -9.25 6.93 5.94
C ASN A 135 -8.11 6.04 6.46
N MET A 136 -7.55 6.38 7.62
CA MET A 136 -6.51 5.57 8.26
C MET A 136 -7.10 4.47 9.15
N ILE A 137 -8.20 4.75 9.87
CA ILE A 137 -8.86 3.79 10.76
C ILE A 137 -9.45 2.63 9.97
N LEU A 138 -10.07 2.89 8.82
CA LEU A 138 -10.80 1.88 8.06
C LEU A 138 -9.98 0.60 7.75
N PRO A 139 -8.77 0.66 7.18
CA PRO A 139 -7.99 -0.56 6.94
C PRO A 139 -7.52 -1.26 8.23
N LEU A 140 -7.40 -0.52 9.34
CA LEU A 140 -7.01 -1.06 10.63
C LEU A 140 -8.16 -1.77 11.35
N SER A 141 -9.40 -1.41 11.05
CA SER A 141 -10.61 -1.95 11.70
C SER A 141 -10.85 -3.44 11.41
N SER A 142 -10.19 -3.99 10.39
CA SER A 142 -10.29 -5.42 10.07
C SER A 142 -9.59 -6.33 11.09
N PHE A 143 -8.69 -5.78 11.93
CA PHE A 143 -7.92 -6.57 12.90
C PHE A 143 -7.68 -5.85 14.24
N LEU A 144 -8.19 -4.63 14.42
CA LEU A 144 -8.09 -3.87 15.67
C LEU A 144 -9.45 -3.36 16.12
N THR A 145 -9.58 -3.13 17.43
CA THR A 145 -10.69 -2.35 17.96
C THR A 145 -10.58 -0.91 17.46
N GLU A 146 -11.72 -0.21 17.37
CA GLU A 146 -11.77 1.19 16.92
C GLU A 146 -10.83 2.08 17.73
N GLU A 147 -10.78 1.90 19.06
CA GLU A 147 -9.92 2.68 19.95
C GLU A 147 -8.44 2.48 19.62
N LYS A 148 -7.98 1.24 19.41
CA LYS A 148 -6.60 0.93 19.03
C LYS A 148 -6.27 1.49 17.64
N ALA A 149 -7.18 1.30 16.67
CA ALA A 149 -7.04 1.83 15.32
C ALA A 149 -6.90 3.36 15.34
N ARG A 150 -7.72 4.05 16.14
CA ARG A 150 -7.69 5.52 16.30
C ARG A 150 -6.36 5.99 16.90
N ARG A 151 -5.86 5.34 17.94
CA ARG A 151 -4.55 5.68 18.52
C ARG A 151 -3.41 5.55 17.52
N ILE A 152 -3.41 4.49 16.71
CA ILE A 152 -2.41 4.28 15.65
C ILE A 152 -2.56 5.34 14.56
N ALA A 153 -3.78 5.63 14.13
CA ALA A 153 -4.06 6.66 13.13
C ALA A 153 -3.53 8.03 13.59
N GLN A 154 -3.86 8.45 14.81
CA GLN A 154 -3.42 9.73 15.37
C GLN A 154 -1.90 9.82 15.47
N LYS A 155 -1.23 8.76 15.93
CA LYS A 155 0.24 8.70 15.97
C LYS A 155 0.85 8.91 14.57
N HIS A 156 0.37 8.21 13.56
CA HIS A 156 0.93 8.32 12.21
C HIS A 156 0.55 9.64 11.53
N LEU A 157 -0.62 10.23 11.83
CA LEU A 157 -0.95 11.58 11.40
C LEU A 157 0.02 12.61 12.01
N GLN A 158 0.35 12.48 13.29
CA GLN A 158 1.35 13.33 13.95
C GLN A 158 2.74 13.16 13.30
N GLU A 159 3.17 11.94 13.06
CA GLU A 159 4.45 11.64 12.38
C GLU A 159 4.55 12.28 10.98
N MET A 160 3.42 12.46 10.29
CA MET A 160 3.33 13.10 8.98
C MET A 160 2.95 14.58 9.04
N GLU A 161 2.96 15.21 10.22
CA GLU A 161 2.57 16.61 10.44
C GLU A 161 1.14 16.89 9.93
N MET A 162 0.24 15.90 10.08
CA MET A 162 -1.15 15.96 9.61
C MET A 162 -2.17 15.91 10.73
N GLU A 163 -1.75 15.93 11.99
CA GLU A 163 -2.63 15.91 13.16
C GLU A 163 -3.73 17.02 13.12
N PRO A 164 -3.43 18.29 12.77
CA PRO A 164 -4.46 19.34 12.73
C PRO A 164 -5.52 19.12 11.63
N PHE A 165 -5.26 18.22 10.70
CA PHE A 165 -6.11 17.95 9.54
C PHE A 165 -6.88 16.62 9.66
N GLY A 166 -6.80 15.93 10.81
CA GLY A 166 -7.42 14.62 11.00
C GLY A 166 -8.91 14.58 10.69
N ASN A 167 -9.65 15.65 11.02
CA ASN A 167 -11.08 15.79 10.79
C ASN A 167 -11.46 16.39 9.42
N ARG A 168 -10.49 16.63 8.53
CA ARG A 168 -10.75 17.18 7.20
C ARG A 168 -11.05 16.07 6.19
N TYR A 169 -11.97 16.37 5.27
CA TYR A 169 -12.24 15.52 4.11
C TYR A 169 -11.19 15.74 3.02
N PRO A 170 -10.92 14.76 2.15
CA PRO A 170 -9.93 14.89 1.07
C PRO A 170 -10.10 16.14 0.21
N LYS A 171 -11.32 16.55 -0.11
CA LYS A 171 -11.62 17.76 -0.89
C LYS A 171 -11.16 19.08 -0.23
N GLU A 172 -10.92 19.07 1.08
CA GLU A 172 -10.48 20.23 1.86
C GLU A 172 -8.96 20.27 2.02
N LEU A 173 -8.25 19.30 1.47
CA LEU A 173 -6.82 19.10 1.61
C LEU A 173 -6.11 19.34 0.28
N SER A 174 -4.92 19.96 0.35
CA SER A 174 -4.03 20.04 -0.81
C SER A 174 -3.56 18.65 -1.24
N TYR A 175 -3.07 18.53 -2.48
CA TYR A 175 -2.52 17.25 -2.98
C TYR A 175 -1.40 16.71 -2.07
N GLY A 176 -0.43 17.54 -1.66
CA GLY A 176 0.64 17.12 -0.77
C GLY A 176 0.16 16.70 0.63
N GLN A 177 -0.93 17.31 1.14
CA GLN A 177 -1.58 16.87 2.38
C GLN A 177 -2.24 15.52 2.21
N GLN A 178 -2.98 15.30 1.12
CA GLN A 178 -3.57 14.01 0.80
C GLN A 178 -2.50 12.93 0.63
N GLN A 179 -1.38 13.25 -0.01
CA GLN A 179 -0.26 12.33 -0.20
C GLN A 179 0.36 11.92 1.14
N ARG A 180 0.56 12.84 2.07
CA ARG A 180 1.05 12.54 3.42
C ARG A 180 0.11 11.61 4.19
N ILE A 181 -1.20 11.79 4.06
CA ILE A 181 -2.19 10.89 4.66
C ILE A 181 -2.12 9.50 4.02
N ALA A 182 -1.96 9.40 2.70
CA ALA A 182 -1.79 8.12 2.01
C ALA A 182 -0.52 7.39 2.47
N ILE A 183 0.59 8.10 2.67
CA ILE A 183 1.83 7.56 3.24
C ILE A 183 1.59 7.10 4.69
N ALA A 184 0.98 7.93 5.53
CA ALA A 184 0.65 7.59 6.91
C ALA A 184 -0.18 6.30 6.99
N ARG A 185 -1.22 6.19 6.15
CA ARG A 185 -2.10 5.03 6.06
C ARG A 185 -1.34 3.75 5.69
N ALA A 186 -0.48 3.82 4.68
CA ALA A 186 0.31 2.67 4.26
C ALA A 186 1.34 2.24 5.30
N LEU A 187 1.97 3.19 5.98
CA LEU A 187 2.91 2.90 7.07
C LEU A 187 2.21 2.35 8.32
N ALA A 188 0.99 2.79 8.62
CA ALA A 188 0.21 2.28 9.74
C ALA A 188 -0.25 0.83 9.53
N TYR A 189 -0.48 0.41 8.28
CA TYR A 189 -0.97 -0.92 7.96
C TYR A 189 0.13 -1.99 8.12
N PRO A 190 -0.10 -3.05 8.92
CA PRO A 190 0.88 -4.11 9.18
C PRO A 190 0.94 -5.07 7.98
N SER A 191 1.84 -4.79 7.06
CA SER A 191 2.07 -5.64 5.89
C SER A 191 3.55 -5.98 5.75
N PRO A 192 3.91 -7.18 5.27
CA PRO A 192 5.29 -7.54 5.00
C PRO A 192 5.81 -6.96 3.68
N LEU A 193 4.91 -6.44 2.83
CA LEU A 193 5.23 -5.83 1.54
C LEU A 193 4.62 -4.42 1.46
N LEU A 194 5.46 -3.43 1.16
CA LEU A 194 5.07 -2.05 0.92
C LEU A 194 5.47 -1.65 -0.50
N LEU A 195 4.50 -1.26 -1.29
CA LEU A 195 4.68 -0.78 -2.67
C LEU A 195 4.39 0.71 -2.73
N MET A 196 5.29 1.51 -3.32
CA MET A 196 5.15 2.97 -3.36
C MET A 196 5.43 3.48 -4.77
N ASP A 197 4.41 4.00 -5.44
CA ASP A 197 4.52 4.58 -6.77
C ASP A 197 4.61 6.11 -6.67
N GLU A 198 5.80 6.67 -6.89
CA GLU A 198 6.12 8.10 -6.76
C GLU A 198 5.61 8.71 -5.43
N PRO A 199 5.97 8.15 -4.26
CA PRO A 199 5.35 8.49 -2.98
C PRO A 199 5.55 9.94 -2.55
N PHE A 200 6.61 10.60 -3.02
CA PHE A 200 6.97 11.96 -2.62
C PHE A 200 6.50 13.04 -3.59
N LYS A 201 5.77 12.66 -4.63
CA LYS A 201 5.22 13.60 -5.61
C LYS A 201 4.33 14.66 -4.95
N GLY A 202 4.62 15.94 -5.26
CA GLY A 202 3.88 17.08 -4.72
C GLY A 202 4.26 17.49 -3.29
N LEU A 203 5.33 16.92 -2.75
CA LEU A 203 5.98 17.35 -1.51
C LEU A 203 7.18 18.24 -1.83
N ASP A 204 7.50 19.17 -0.95
CA ASP A 204 8.76 19.89 -1.03
C ASP A 204 9.94 18.99 -0.60
N GLU A 205 11.15 19.36 -0.99
CA GLU A 205 12.35 18.56 -0.78
C GLU A 205 12.63 18.31 0.71
N ALA A 206 12.53 19.32 1.55
CA ALA A 206 12.79 19.20 2.98
C ALA A 206 11.80 18.25 3.66
N LEU A 207 10.53 18.30 3.27
CA LEU A 207 9.50 17.39 3.75
C LEU A 207 9.71 15.96 3.23
N SER A 208 10.07 15.80 1.97
CA SER A 208 10.40 14.50 1.38
C SER A 208 11.54 13.83 2.14
N HIS A 209 12.61 14.57 2.46
CA HIS A 209 13.74 14.04 3.23
C HIS A 209 13.32 13.58 4.64
N ARG A 210 12.52 14.37 5.36
CA ARG A 210 12.01 13.97 6.69
C ARG A 210 11.17 12.70 6.63
N ILE A 211 10.34 12.56 5.59
CA ILE A 211 9.51 11.35 5.41
C ILE A 211 10.38 10.15 5.05
N ILE A 212 11.41 10.32 4.21
CA ILE A 212 12.38 9.27 3.87
C ILE A 212 13.07 8.75 5.14
N GLU A 213 13.55 9.65 6.01
CA GLU A 213 14.16 9.26 7.29
C GLU A 213 13.21 8.42 8.15
N ARG A 214 11.93 8.83 8.26
CA ARG A 214 10.90 8.07 9.00
C ARG A 214 10.62 6.70 8.40
N ILE A 215 10.59 6.60 7.07
CA ILE A 215 10.43 5.29 6.40
C ILE A 215 11.61 4.38 6.73
N ARG A 216 12.86 4.90 6.70
CA ARG A 216 14.06 4.13 7.05
C ARG A 216 14.07 3.69 8.52
N GLU A 217 13.74 4.60 9.45
CA GLU A 217 13.63 4.27 10.87
C GLU A 217 12.59 3.17 11.15
N LYS A 218 11.46 3.22 10.44
CA LYS A 218 10.41 2.22 10.55
C LYS A 218 10.84 0.89 9.93
N GLN A 219 11.52 0.94 8.80
CA GLN A 219 12.06 -0.24 8.12
C GLN A 219 13.05 -1.02 8.97
N MET A 220 13.93 -0.34 9.72
CA MET A 220 14.85 -0.98 10.65
C MET A 220 14.17 -1.77 11.77
N LYS A 221 12.91 -1.46 12.07
CA LYS A 221 12.11 -2.14 13.12
C LYS A 221 11.22 -3.24 12.57
N GLU A 222 10.70 -3.06 11.37
CA GLU A 222 9.65 -3.92 10.80
C GLU A 222 10.17 -4.87 9.73
N GLU A 223 11.33 -4.55 9.14
CA GLU A 223 12.00 -5.39 8.14
C GLU A 223 11.07 -5.85 7.01
N ARG A 224 10.28 -4.93 6.44
CA ARG A 224 9.41 -5.21 5.28
C ARG A 224 10.24 -5.41 4.01
N ILE A 225 9.65 -6.01 2.99
CA ILE A 225 10.10 -5.81 1.61
C ILE A 225 9.47 -4.50 1.13
N ILE A 226 10.28 -3.53 0.71
CA ILE A 226 9.80 -2.23 0.21
C ILE A 226 10.25 -2.05 -1.23
N LEU A 227 9.31 -1.77 -2.12
CA LEU A 227 9.60 -1.37 -3.50
C LEU A 227 9.04 0.01 -3.74
N PHE A 228 9.84 0.91 -4.30
CA PHE A 228 9.35 2.24 -4.64
C PHE A 228 9.88 2.73 -5.98
N THR A 229 9.11 3.61 -6.61
CA THR A 229 9.51 4.32 -7.81
C THR A 229 9.73 5.79 -7.48
N SER A 230 10.69 6.41 -8.13
CA SER A 230 10.84 7.86 -8.16
C SER A 230 11.50 8.31 -9.45
N HIS A 231 11.20 9.52 -9.87
CA HIS A 231 11.91 10.23 -10.94
C HIS A 231 13.03 11.12 -10.39
N ASN A 232 13.09 11.33 -9.09
CA ASN A 232 14.12 12.11 -8.42
C ASN A 232 15.30 11.21 -8.00
N PRO A 233 16.51 11.40 -8.58
CA PRO A 233 17.67 10.59 -8.22
C PRO A 233 18.07 10.70 -6.74
N ASP A 234 17.82 11.86 -6.11
CA ASP A 234 18.16 12.06 -4.70
C ASP A 234 17.25 11.23 -3.79
N GLU A 235 15.95 11.09 -4.10
CA GLU A 235 15.05 10.21 -3.37
C GLU A 235 15.49 8.74 -3.49
N ILE A 236 15.89 8.29 -4.69
CA ILE A 236 16.45 6.95 -4.90
C ILE A 236 17.70 6.75 -4.05
N ARG A 237 18.64 7.68 -4.11
CA ARG A 237 19.91 7.63 -3.34
C ARG A 237 19.69 7.59 -1.82
N LEU A 238 18.73 8.36 -1.33
CA LEU A 238 18.48 8.50 0.12
C LEU A 238 17.69 7.33 0.70
N LEU A 239 16.79 6.73 -0.09
CA LEU A 239 15.87 5.71 0.43
C LEU A 239 16.26 4.29 0.04
N ALA A 240 16.75 4.04 -1.19
CA ALA A 240 17.02 2.69 -1.67
C ALA A 240 18.28 2.07 -1.03
N ASP A 241 18.20 0.80 -0.69
CA ASP A 241 19.36 -0.05 -0.38
C ASP A 241 19.89 -0.71 -1.68
N GLU A 242 18.98 -1.05 -2.60
CA GLU A 242 19.28 -1.56 -3.94
C GLU A 242 18.50 -0.82 -5.02
N VAL A 243 19.08 -0.68 -6.22
CA VAL A 243 18.41 -0.04 -7.37
C VAL A 243 18.23 -1.03 -8.50
N ILE A 244 16.99 -1.18 -8.96
CA ILE A 244 16.61 -2.00 -10.10
C ILE A 244 16.39 -1.10 -11.31
N TYR A 245 17.03 -1.42 -12.41
CA TYR A 245 16.87 -0.73 -13.69
C TYR A 245 16.01 -1.55 -14.65
N LEU A 246 14.93 -0.93 -15.20
CA LEU A 246 14.06 -1.55 -16.20
C LEU A 246 14.37 -1.04 -17.60
#